data_c8c0bc378b63481235f90602e090ce72
#
_entry.id   c8c0bc378b63481235f90602e090ce72
#
_cell.length_a   1.000
_cell.length_b   1.000
_cell.length_c   1.000
_cell.angle_alpha   90.00
_cell.angle_beta   90.00
_cell.angle_gamma   90.00
#
_symmetry.space_group_name_H-M   'P 1'
#
loop_
_entity.id
_entity.type
_entity.pdbx_description
1 polymer ?
#
loop_
_entity_poly.entity_id
_entity_poly.type
_entity_poly.pdbx_seq_one_letter_code
_entity_poly.pdbx_strand_id
1 'polypeptide(L)'
;NARIVLPDAVREGCLMTENDTISAIAFGPGACLDGADVTADCQGMYLSPGFIDVHVHGAGGHDFMEGGEAVYTAARCHMLHGTTSIVPTTLTGSRQDLLDFVDGFNQLDLEREGCPHILGLHLEGPYFAASQAGAQNPEYLRNPQPDEYEEVLRRTDRVRRWSFAVELDGSDRFL
;
A
#
# COMPACT_ATOMS: atom_id res chain seq x y z
N ASN A 1 -5.81 27.10 -10.43
CA ASN A 1 -5.53 27.75 -9.15
C ASN A 1 -5.58 26.72 -8.00
N ALA A 2 -4.45 26.20 -7.60
CA ALA A 2 -4.31 25.28 -6.50
C ALA A 2 -3.31 25.83 -5.47
N ARG A 3 -3.39 25.34 -4.23
CA ARG A 3 -2.33 25.44 -3.23
C ARG A 3 -1.49 24.19 -3.30
N ILE A 4 -0.42 24.24 -4.08
CA ILE A 4 0.45 23.09 -4.34
C ILE A 4 1.32 22.83 -3.11
N VAL A 5 1.21 21.63 -2.56
CA VAL A 5 2.00 21.17 -1.41
C VAL A 5 3.33 20.63 -1.91
N LEU A 6 4.41 21.27 -1.50
CA LEU A 6 5.80 20.90 -1.79
C LEU A 6 6.47 20.39 -0.51
N PRO A 7 7.65 19.76 -0.58
CA PRO A 7 8.35 19.25 0.61
C PRO A 7 8.67 20.32 1.66
N ASP A 8 8.86 21.58 1.25
CA ASP A 8 9.32 22.70 2.10
C ASP A 8 8.34 23.88 2.14
N ALA A 9 7.30 23.87 1.31
CA ALA A 9 6.39 25.02 1.19
C ALA A 9 5.01 24.63 0.63
N VAL A 10 4.05 25.51 0.81
CA VAL A 10 2.79 25.51 0.05
C VAL A 10 2.77 26.75 -0.82
N ARG A 11 2.58 26.59 -2.13
CA ARG A 11 2.62 27.69 -3.10
C ARG A 11 1.37 27.69 -3.97
N GLU A 12 0.82 28.87 -4.22
CA GLU A 12 -0.24 29.03 -5.22
C GLU A 12 0.32 28.80 -6.62
N GLY A 13 -0.45 28.10 -7.46
CA GLY A 13 -0.02 27.80 -8.82
C GLY A 13 -0.95 26.88 -9.59
N CYS A 14 -0.45 26.38 -10.69
CA CYS A 14 -1.06 25.30 -11.47
C CYS A 14 -0.02 24.21 -11.79
N LEU A 15 -0.53 23.01 -12.01
CA LEU A 15 0.26 21.82 -12.33
C LEU A 15 -0.34 21.18 -13.59
N MET A 16 0.52 20.72 -14.49
CA MET A 16 0.13 19.97 -15.67
C MET A 16 0.72 18.57 -15.60
N THR A 17 -0.09 17.59 -15.96
CA THR A 17 0.35 16.20 -16.14
C THR A 17 0.25 15.83 -17.59
N GLU A 18 1.16 14.98 -18.03
CA GLU A 18 1.14 14.32 -19.32
C GLU A 18 1.35 12.82 -19.09
N ASN A 19 0.38 12.02 -19.50
CA ASN A 19 0.27 10.63 -19.08
C ASN A 19 0.28 10.53 -17.55
N ASP A 20 1.16 9.73 -16.97
CA ASP A 20 1.28 9.50 -15.53
C ASP A 20 2.34 10.38 -14.85
N THR A 21 2.79 11.45 -15.53
CA THR A 21 3.92 12.26 -15.06
C THR A 21 3.53 13.72 -14.94
N ILE A 22 4.05 14.41 -13.90
CA ILE A 22 3.97 15.87 -13.82
C ILE A 22 4.93 16.44 -14.87
N SER A 23 4.37 17.09 -15.90
CA SER A 23 5.15 17.68 -17.00
C SER A 23 5.56 19.12 -16.72
N ALA A 24 4.76 19.88 -15.98
CA ALA A 24 5.06 21.26 -15.64
C ALA A 24 4.39 21.73 -14.35
N ILE A 25 5.00 22.70 -13.68
CA ILE A 25 4.41 23.44 -12.56
C ILE A 25 4.72 24.93 -12.76
N ALA A 26 3.69 25.76 -12.68
CA ALA A 26 3.84 27.23 -12.67
C ALA A 26 3.32 27.79 -11.34
N PHE A 27 4.06 28.72 -10.76
CA PHE A 27 3.74 29.32 -9.46
C PHE A 27 3.36 30.79 -9.57
N GLY A 28 2.49 31.21 -8.66
CA GLY A 28 2.08 32.59 -8.46
C GLY A 28 0.58 32.79 -8.70
N PRO A 29 0.04 33.94 -8.27
CA PRO A 29 -1.37 34.28 -8.50
C PRO A 29 -1.69 34.31 -10.00
N GLY A 30 -2.72 33.56 -10.40
CA GLY A 30 -3.15 33.49 -11.80
C GLY A 30 -2.21 32.71 -12.73
N ALA A 31 -1.25 31.94 -12.18
CA ALA A 31 -0.40 31.07 -12.97
C ALA A 31 -1.26 30.10 -13.79
N CYS A 32 -0.92 29.96 -15.07
CA CYS A 32 -1.60 29.09 -16.03
C CYS A 32 -0.56 28.35 -16.87
N LEU A 33 -0.94 27.15 -17.30
CA LEU A 33 -0.20 26.33 -18.28
C LEU A 33 -1.16 26.04 -19.44
N ASP A 34 -0.72 26.35 -20.65
CA ASP A 34 -1.53 26.18 -21.86
C ASP A 34 -1.31 24.80 -22.48
N GLY A 35 -2.28 24.31 -23.26
CA GLY A 35 -2.15 23.09 -24.05
C GLY A 35 -2.67 21.82 -23.38
N ALA A 36 -3.35 21.93 -22.22
CA ALA A 36 -4.02 20.79 -21.63
C ALA A 36 -5.37 20.48 -22.32
N ASP A 37 -5.64 19.22 -22.58
CA ASP A 37 -6.93 18.77 -23.13
C ASP A 37 -8.06 18.90 -22.11
N VAL A 38 -7.75 18.74 -20.83
CA VAL A 38 -8.70 18.86 -19.70
C VAL A 38 -8.10 19.73 -18.63
N THR A 39 -8.90 20.66 -18.12
CA THR A 39 -8.51 21.56 -17.03
C THR A 39 -9.48 21.42 -15.86
N ALA A 40 -8.94 21.20 -14.66
CA ALA A 40 -9.68 21.22 -13.40
C ALA A 40 -9.36 22.48 -12.60
N ASP A 41 -10.40 23.26 -12.25
CA ASP A 41 -10.25 24.39 -11.34
C ASP A 41 -10.30 23.90 -9.88
N CYS A 42 -9.18 23.96 -9.18
CA CYS A 42 -9.07 23.55 -7.79
C CYS A 42 -9.68 24.56 -6.80
N GLN A 43 -10.14 25.74 -7.27
CA GLN A 43 -10.79 26.76 -6.43
C GLN A 43 -9.99 27.13 -5.16
N GLY A 44 -8.68 27.14 -5.24
CA GLY A 44 -7.78 27.39 -4.12
C GLY A 44 -7.65 26.24 -3.11
N MET A 45 -8.17 25.06 -3.41
CA MET A 45 -7.93 23.86 -2.61
C MET A 45 -6.48 23.41 -2.65
N TYR A 46 -6.10 22.61 -1.68
CA TYR A 46 -4.78 22.01 -1.65
C TYR A 46 -4.65 20.90 -2.71
N LEU A 47 -3.54 20.92 -3.41
CA LEU A 47 -3.11 19.86 -4.33
C LEU A 47 -1.81 19.27 -3.78
N SER A 48 -1.85 18.04 -3.35
CA SER A 48 -0.73 17.31 -2.80
C SER A 48 -0.47 16.02 -3.60
N PRO A 49 0.72 15.42 -3.51
CA PRO A 49 0.89 14.01 -3.87
C PRO A 49 -0.12 13.15 -3.10
N GLY A 50 -0.58 12.06 -3.71
CA GLY A 50 -1.41 11.08 -3.02
C GLY A 50 -0.63 10.37 -1.91
N PHE A 51 -1.34 9.90 -0.90
CA PHE A 51 -0.71 9.12 0.17
C PHE A 51 -0.30 7.74 -0.31
N ILE A 52 0.83 7.26 0.21
CA ILE A 52 1.31 5.89 0.02
C ILE A 52 1.15 5.19 1.36
N ASP A 53 0.22 4.24 1.43
CA ASP A 53 -0.03 3.47 2.64
C ASP A 53 0.68 2.11 2.54
N VAL A 54 1.68 1.90 3.39
CA VAL A 54 2.54 0.71 3.36
C VAL A 54 2.22 -0.29 4.48
N HIS A 55 1.17 -0.04 5.28
CA HIS A 55 0.76 -0.92 6.36
C HIS A 55 -0.71 -0.70 6.73
N VAL A 56 -1.59 -1.53 6.21
CA VAL A 56 -3.03 -1.44 6.46
C VAL A 56 -3.71 -2.79 6.24
N HIS A 57 -4.66 -3.14 7.11
CA HIS A 57 -5.28 -4.48 7.13
C HIS A 57 -6.62 -4.56 6.40
N GLY A 58 -7.27 -3.45 6.15
CA GLY A 58 -8.55 -3.42 5.48
C GLY A 58 -9.26 -2.08 5.63
N ALA A 59 -10.45 -1.99 5.07
CA ALA A 59 -11.36 -0.85 5.21
C ALA A 59 -12.75 -1.19 4.67
N GLY A 60 -13.73 -0.33 4.94
CA GLY A 60 -15.08 -0.49 4.40
C GLY A 60 -15.80 -1.77 4.86
N GLY A 61 -15.40 -2.32 6.02
CA GLY A 61 -15.96 -3.56 6.55
C GLY A 61 -15.32 -4.84 6.00
N HIS A 62 -14.23 -4.74 5.25
CA HIS A 62 -13.46 -5.85 4.68
C HIS A 62 -12.03 -5.88 5.18
N ASP A 63 -11.51 -7.08 5.42
CA ASP A 63 -10.09 -7.36 5.66
C ASP A 63 -9.43 -7.78 4.34
N PHE A 64 -8.17 -7.40 4.14
CA PHE A 64 -7.45 -7.80 2.94
C PHE A 64 -7.25 -9.32 2.85
N MET A 65 -7.19 -10.01 3.98
CA MET A 65 -7.06 -11.47 4.01
C MET A 65 -8.32 -12.21 3.54
N GLU A 66 -9.47 -11.54 3.36
CA GLU A 66 -10.61 -12.12 2.67
C GLU A 66 -10.32 -12.41 1.19
N GLY A 67 -9.35 -11.69 0.59
CA GLY A 67 -8.93 -11.88 -0.80
C GLY A 67 -9.94 -11.38 -1.84
N GLY A 68 -9.63 -11.59 -3.13
CA GLY A 68 -10.55 -11.30 -4.23
C GLY A 68 -11.09 -9.87 -4.25
N GLU A 69 -12.42 -9.72 -4.39
CA GLU A 69 -13.09 -8.40 -4.45
C GLU A 69 -13.02 -7.60 -3.14
N ALA A 70 -12.82 -8.25 -2.00
CA ALA A 70 -12.67 -7.57 -0.72
C ALA A 70 -11.43 -6.67 -0.72
N VAL A 71 -10.33 -7.11 -1.34
CA VAL A 71 -9.10 -6.32 -1.49
C VAL A 71 -9.39 -5.01 -2.22
N TYR A 72 -10.12 -5.05 -3.32
CA TYR A 72 -10.43 -3.85 -4.09
C TYR A 72 -11.43 -2.94 -3.37
N THR A 73 -12.39 -3.52 -2.65
CA THR A 73 -13.36 -2.75 -1.85
C THR A 73 -12.64 -1.96 -0.75
N ALA A 74 -11.77 -2.62 -0.01
CA ALA A 74 -10.96 -1.97 1.01
C ALA A 74 -10.02 -0.92 0.42
N ALA A 75 -9.31 -1.24 -0.67
CA ALA A 75 -8.41 -0.32 -1.34
C ALA A 75 -9.12 0.95 -1.85
N ARG A 76 -10.31 0.81 -2.46
CA ARG A 76 -11.14 1.96 -2.88
C ARG A 76 -11.56 2.85 -1.72
N CYS A 77 -11.87 2.27 -0.58
CA CYS A 77 -12.21 3.04 0.62
C CYS A 77 -11.06 3.97 1.01
N HIS A 78 -9.82 3.49 0.99
CA HIS A 78 -8.64 4.31 1.22
C HIS A 78 -8.42 5.38 0.15
N MET A 79 -8.68 5.05 -1.12
CA MET A 79 -8.56 5.99 -2.24
C MET A 79 -9.49 7.19 -2.08
N LEU A 80 -10.71 7.00 -1.57
CA LEU A 80 -11.66 8.08 -1.29
C LEU A 80 -11.14 9.07 -0.24
N HIS A 81 -10.12 8.70 0.53
CA HIS A 81 -9.48 9.53 1.53
C HIS A 81 -8.05 9.97 1.14
N GLY A 82 -7.68 9.81 -0.14
CA GLY A 82 -6.45 10.35 -0.71
C GLY A 82 -5.27 9.38 -0.79
N THR A 83 -5.44 8.10 -0.46
CA THR A 83 -4.42 7.07 -0.68
C THR A 83 -4.40 6.68 -2.16
N THR A 84 -3.32 6.95 -2.86
CA THR A 84 -3.15 6.64 -4.28
C THR A 84 -2.31 5.40 -4.54
N SER A 85 -1.57 4.95 -3.52
CA SER A 85 -0.79 3.71 -3.56
C SER A 85 -0.90 2.99 -2.24
N ILE A 86 -1.02 1.64 -2.26
CA ILE A 86 -1.30 0.85 -1.07
C ILE A 86 -0.52 -0.47 -1.09
N VAL A 87 -0.12 -0.92 0.09
CA VAL A 87 0.45 -2.25 0.31
C VAL A 87 -0.45 -3.00 1.29
N PRO A 88 -1.41 -3.80 0.81
CA PRO A 88 -2.24 -4.66 1.65
C PRO A 88 -1.39 -5.50 2.60
N THR A 89 -1.81 -5.54 3.87
CA THR A 89 -1.05 -6.16 4.95
C THR A 89 -1.80 -7.36 5.51
N THR A 90 -1.10 -8.49 5.64
CA THR A 90 -1.64 -9.69 6.29
C THR A 90 -1.62 -9.55 7.81
N LEU A 91 -2.37 -10.43 8.48
CA LEU A 91 -2.19 -10.76 9.90
C LEU A 91 -1.55 -12.13 10.05
N THR A 92 -1.01 -12.42 11.22
CA THR A 92 -0.50 -13.73 11.59
C THR A 92 -1.60 -14.79 11.49
N GLY A 93 -1.32 -15.83 10.72
CA GLY A 93 -2.20 -16.98 10.50
C GLY A 93 -1.42 -18.28 10.43
N SER A 94 -2.12 -19.38 10.13
CA SER A 94 -1.48 -20.64 9.85
C SER A 94 -0.62 -20.56 8.57
N ARG A 95 0.29 -21.52 8.40
CA ARG A 95 1.07 -21.63 7.14
C ARG A 95 0.13 -21.74 5.93
N GLN A 96 -0.93 -22.52 6.05
CA GLN A 96 -1.86 -22.72 4.94
C GLN A 96 -2.62 -21.44 4.60
N ASP A 97 -3.13 -20.70 5.60
CA ASP A 97 -3.82 -19.43 5.37
C ASP A 97 -2.94 -18.42 4.65
N LEU A 98 -1.65 -18.34 5.05
CA LEU A 98 -0.68 -17.46 4.42
C LEU A 98 -0.44 -17.85 2.95
N LEU A 99 -0.26 -19.14 2.67
CA LEU A 99 -0.03 -19.62 1.31
C LEU A 99 -1.27 -19.44 0.42
N ASP A 100 -2.46 -19.73 0.94
CA ASP A 100 -3.72 -19.55 0.21
C ASP A 100 -3.97 -18.07 -0.10
N PHE A 101 -3.66 -17.18 0.86
CA PHE A 101 -3.74 -15.74 0.62
C PHE A 101 -2.76 -15.27 -0.45
N VAL A 102 -1.50 -15.72 -0.40
CA VAL A 102 -0.48 -15.39 -1.41
C VAL A 102 -0.90 -15.86 -2.80
N ASP A 103 -1.39 -17.08 -2.91
CA ASP A 103 -1.87 -17.63 -4.18
C ASP A 103 -3.07 -16.84 -4.73
N GLY A 104 -4.01 -16.45 -3.87
CA GLY A 104 -5.14 -15.58 -4.23
C GLY A 104 -4.70 -14.17 -4.62
N PHE A 105 -3.74 -13.60 -3.89
CA PHE A 105 -3.18 -12.27 -4.18
C PHE A 105 -2.46 -12.22 -5.54
N ASN A 106 -1.84 -13.31 -5.97
CA ASN A 106 -1.21 -13.41 -7.28
C ASN A 106 -2.21 -13.31 -8.44
N GLN A 107 -3.49 -13.57 -8.21
CA GLN A 107 -4.53 -13.47 -9.23
C GLN A 107 -5.11 -12.05 -9.33
N LEU A 108 -4.74 -11.13 -8.45
CA LEU A 108 -5.26 -9.77 -8.46
C LEU A 108 -4.64 -8.96 -9.60
N ASP A 109 -5.47 -8.11 -10.20
CA ASP A 109 -5.05 -7.01 -11.04
C ASP A 109 -4.60 -5.84 -10.14
N LEU A 110 -3.30 -5.59 -10.07
CA LEU A 110 -2.72 -4.57 -9.19
C LEU A 110 -2.92 -3.14 -9.70
N GLU A 111 -3.31 -3.00 -10.99
CA GLU A 111 -3.56 -1.72 -11.67
C GLU A 111 -5.05 -1.52 -11.99
N ARG A 112 -5.93 -2.18 -11.24
CA ARG A 112 -7.37 -2.15 -11.48
C ARG A 112 -7.92 -0.73 -11.48
N GLU A 113 -8.63 -0.38 -12.55
CA GLU A 113 -9.26 0.94 -12.71
C GLU A 113 -10.19 1.28 -11.53
N GLY A 114 -10.08 2.53 -11.05
CA GLY A 114 -10.84 3.01 -9.91
C GLY A 114 -10.36 2.49 -8.55
N CYS A 115 -9.15 1.95 -8.51
CA CYS A 115 -8.45 1.57 -7.27
C CYS A 115 -7.12 2.34 -7.17
N PRO A 116 -6.53 2.49 -5.96
CA PRO A 116 -5.16 2.93 -5.84
C PRO A 116 -4.23 1.85 -6.41
N HIS A 117 -3.02 2.22 -6.80
CA HIS A 117 -1.98 1.26 -7.15
C HIS A 117 -1.71 0.31 -6.00
N ILE A 118 -1.88 -0.99 -6.22
CA ILE A 118 -1.48 -2.01 -5.26
C ILE A 118 -0.01 -2.34 -5.53
N LEU A 119 0.90 -1.76 -4.73
CA LEU A 119 2.34 -1.84 -4.96
C LEU A 119 2.91 -3.24 -4.71
N GLY A 120 2.17 -4.09 -4.04
CA GLY A 120 2.52 -5.45 -3.66
C GLY A 120 1.95 -5.78 -2.30
N LEU A 121 2.59 -6.69 -1.58
CA LEU A 121 2.10 -7.30 -0.36
C LEU A 121 3.04 -7.03 0.81
N HIS A 122 2.48 -6.68 1.95
CA HIS A 122 3.16 -6.66 3.24
C HIS A 122 2.74 -7.87 4.06
N LEU A 123 3.69 -8.72 4.40
CA LEU A 123 3.48 -9.82 5.31
C LEU A 123 3.79 -9.35 6.74
N GLU A 124 2.79 -9.29 7.60
CA GLU A 124 2.95 -8.96 9.01
C GLU A 124 2.89 -10.24 9.84
N GLY A 125 4.06 -10.65 10.35
CA GLY A 125 4.23 -11.94 11.00
C GLY A 125 4.31 -13.10 9.99
N PRO A 126 4.22 -14.34 10.44
CA PRO A 126 3.91 -14.82 11.80
C PRO A 126 5.10 -14.82 12.77
N TYR A 127 6.22 -14.33 12.37
CA TYR A 127 7.48 -14.39 13.10
C TYR A 127 7.59 -13.24 14.13
N PHE A 128 6.69 -13.26 15.14
CA PHE A 128 6.70 -12.28 16.22
C PHE A 128 6.92 -12.91 17.60
N ALA A 129 7.53 -12.14 18.49
CA ALA A 129 7.71 -12.57 19.87
C ALA A 129 6.35 -12.62 20.59
N ALA A 130 6.03 -13.75 21.21
CA ALA A 130 4.75 -13.93 21.89
C ALA A 130 4.51 -12.89 23.03
N SER A 131 5.59 -12.40 23.65
CA SER A 131 5.53 -11.34 24.67
C SER A 131 5.11 -9.98 24.11
N GLN A 132 5.14 -9.78 22.79
CA GLN A 132 4.82 -8.55 22.08
C GLN A 132 3.78 -8.79 20.98
N ALA A 133 2.90 -9.77 21.18
CA ALA A 133 1.92 -10.20 20.16
C ALA A 133 1.00 -9.05 19.67
N GLY A 134 0.65 -8.11 20.56
CA GLY A 134 -0.29 -7.05 20.19
C GLY A 134 -1.63 -7.61 19.75
N ALA A 135 -2.07 -7.26 18.56
CA ALA A 135 -3.30 -7.76 17.93
C ALA A 135 -3.12 -9.13 17.23
N GLN A 136 -1.91 -9.66 17.15
CA GLN A 136 -1.64 -10.93 16.48
C GLN A 136 -2.16 -12.11 17.31
N ASN A 137 -2.71 -13.14 16.65
CA ASN A 137 -3.14 -14.35 17.34
C ASN A 137 -1.93 -15.15 17.84
N PRO A 138 -1.75 -15.29 19.18
CA PRO A 138 -0.58 -15.98 19.75
C PRO A 138 -0.45 -17.46 19.33
N GLU A 139 -1.53 -18.10 18.95
CA GLU A 139 -1.54 -19.51 18.51
C GLU A 139 -0.69 -19.75 17.26
N TYR A 140 -0.60 -18.73 16.38
CA TYR A 140 0.10 -18.83 15.12
C TYR A 140 1.51 -18.21 15.15
N LEU A 141 1.90 -17.58 16.26
CA LEU A 141 3.23 -17.01 16.40
C LEU A 141 4.29 -18.11 16.44
N ARG A 142 5.37 -17.93 15.71
CA ARG A 142 6.46 -18.89 15.59
C ARG A 142 7.76 -18.25 15.18
N ASN A 143 8.85 -18.98 15.36
CA ASN A 143 10.16 -18.60 14.83
C ASN A 143 10.19 -18.74 13.30
N PRO A 144 11.02 -17.96 12.59
CA PRO A 144 11.22 -18.12 11.15
C PRO A 144 11.61 -19.56 10.79
N GLN A 145 10.89 -20.13 9.83
CA GLN A 145 11.14 -21.48 9.32
C GLN A 145 11.58 -21.40 7.86
N PRO A 146 12.79 -21.79 7.49
CA PRO A 146 13.31 -21.67 6.12
C PRO A 146 12.40 -22.29 5.07
N ASP A 147 11.86 -23.47 5.32
CA ASP A 147 10.95 -24.15 4.39
C ASP A 147 9.63 -23.42 4.18
N GLU A 148 9.20 -22.58 5.14
CA GLU A 148 7.99 -21.77 5.04
C GLU A 148 8.25 -20.47 4.28
N TYR A 149 9.19 -19.66 4.71
CA TYR A 149 9.41 -18.36 4.07
C TYR A 149 9.99 -18.51 2.65
N GLU A 150 10.84 -19.50 2.41
CA GLU A 150 11.31 -19.81 1.05
C GLU A 150 10.17 -20.30 0.15
N GLU A 151 9.20 -21.04 0.69
CA GLU A 151 8.01 -21.42 -0.08
C GLU A 151 7.18 -20.19 -0.46
N VAL A 152 6.93 -19.27 0.48
CA VAL A 152 6.22 -18.02 0.20
C VAL A 152 6.93 -17.23 -0.89
N LEU A 153 8.24 -17.01 -0.76
CA LEU A 153 9.03 -16.23 -1.72
C LEU A 153 9.15 -16.90 -3.10
N ARG A 154 9.02 -18.23 -3.18
CA ARG A 154 8.94 -18.95 -4.46
C ARG A 154 7.57 -18.81 -5.15
N ARG A 155 6.49 -18.62 -4.37
CA ARG A 155 5.13 -18.51 -4.91
C ARG A 155 4.83 -17.12 -5.46
N THR A 156 5.52 -16.08 -4.97
CA THR A 156 5.24 -14.71 -5.37
C THR A 156 6.50 -13.84 -5.36
N ASP A 157 6.58 -12.93 -6.32
CA ASP A 157 7.54 -11.84 -6.37
C ASP A 157 6.92 -10.52 -5.87
N ARG A 158 5.68 -10.56 -5.37
CA ARG A 158 4.90 -9.38 -4.98
C ARG A 158 5.13 -8.95 -3.54
N VAL A 159 5.88 -9.68 -2.71
CA VAL A 159 6.23 -9.24 -1.36
C VAL A 159 7.14 -8.02 -1.43
N ARG A 160 6.70 -6.92 -0.83
CA ARG A 160 7.46 -5.65 -0.73
C ARG A 160 7.97 -5.38 0.67
N ARG A 161 7.35 -6.00 1.65
CA ARG A 161 7.71 -5.85 3.05
C ARG A 161 7.36 -7.12 3.81
N TRP A 162 8.19 -7.46 4.78
CA TRP A 162 7.89 -8.49 5.76
C TRP A 162 8.29 -7.99 7.15
N SER A 163 7.32 -7.84 8.05
CA SER A 163 7.57 -7.43 9.44
C SER A 163 7.74 -8.66 10.33
N PHE A 164 8.81 -8.68 11.09
CA PHE A 164 9.14 -9.78 11.99
C PHE A 164 9.97 -9.30 13.19
N ALA A 165 10.06 -10.12 14.24
CA ALA A 165 10.86 -9.87 15.43
C ALA A 165 12.27 -10.41 15.23
N VAL A 166 13.25 -9.50 15.18
CA VAL A 166 14.65 -9.84 14.89
C VAL A 166 15.34 -10.66 15.98
N GLU A 167 14.79 -10.65 17.20
CA GLU A 167 15.29 -11.38 18.36
C GLU A 167 14.92 -12.87 18.36
N LEU A 168 14.09 -13.34 17.45
CA LEU A 168 13.69 -14.74 17.39
C LEU A 168 14.82 -15.63 16.85
N ASP A 169 14.88 -16.86 17.35
CA ASP A 169 15.80 -17.87 16.82
C ASP A 169 15.56 -18.10 15.32
N GLY A 170 16.62 -18.05 14.52
CA GLY A 170 16.56 -18.20 13.06
C GLY A 170 16.32 -16.93 12.27
N SER A 171 16.13 -15.77 12.93
CA SER A 171 15.96 -14.48 12.26
C SER A 171 17.18 -14.02 11.48
N ASP A 172 18.37 -14.44 11.90
CA ASP A 172 19.65 -14.20 11.22
C ASP A 172 19.76 -14.84 9.83
N ARG A 173 18.97 -15.90 9.61
CA ARG A 173 18.90 -16.57 8.29
C ARG A 173 17.75 -16.03 7.43
N PHE A 174 16.78 -15.40 8.08
CA PHE A 174 15.63 -14.82 7.39
C PHE A 174 15.98 -13.46 6.77
N LEU A 175 16.94 -12.73 7.36
CA LEU A 175 17.48 -11.46 6.85
C LEU A 175 18.34 -11.66 5.60
#